data_5b3a1d431d134835db7463ef52d0c2cf
#
_entry.id   5b3a1d431d134835db7463ef52d0c2cf
#
_cell.length_a   1.000
_cell.length_b   1.000
_cell.length_c   1.000
_cell.angle_alpha   90.00
_cell.angle_beta   90.00
_cell.angle_gamma   90.00
#
_symmetry.space_group_name_H-M   'P 1'
#
loop_
_entity.id
_entity.type
_entity.pdbx_description
1 polymer ?
#
loop_
_entity_poly.entity_id
_entity_poly.type
_entity_poly.pdbx_seq_one_letter_code
_entity_poly.pdbx_strand_id
1 'polypeptide(L)'
;GDYSFYQLALVSGLQKDYSGKITLLNRLAGKYPASPYAISALYEKGRSYVLMDNNQQAIASFKELLAKYPESPVSRKAAAEIGLLYYQNEDYDQAINAYKQVVQKYPGSDEARLAMRDLKSIYVDMNRIDEFAALANAMPGHIRFDASEQDSLTYAAAEKIYARGRTEEAKSSLNKYLQTFPEGAFSLNAHYYLCQI
;
A
#
# COMPACT_ATOMS: atom_id res chain seq x y z
N GLY A 1 -0.59 32.18 -18.55
CA GLY A 1 -0.69 32.08 -17.11
C GLY A 1 -0.49 30.66 -16.60
N ASP A 2 -0.62 30.46 -15.30
CA ASP A 2 -0.50 29.16 -14.61
C ASP A 2 -1.45 28.10 -15.16
N TYR A 3 -2.71 28.48 -15.40
CA TYR A 3 -3.70 27.62 -16.06
C TYR A 3 -3.20 27.09 -17.42
N SER A 4 -2.60 27.95 -18.23
CA SER A 4 -2.09 27.54 -19.55
C SER A 4 -0.94 26.53 -19.45
N PHE A 5 -0.04 26.70 -18.48
CA PHE A 5 1.01 25.71 -18.21
C PHE A 5 0.44 24.38 -17.76
N TYR A 6 -0.57 24.40 -16.88
CA TYR A 6 -1.22 23.21 -16.40
C TYR A 6 -1.94 22.46 -17.53
N GLN A 7 -2.71 23.16 -18.36
CA GLN A 7 -3.41 22.57 -19.51
C GLN A 7 -2.44 21.97 -20.54
N LEU A 8 -1.36 22.70 -20.88
CA LEU A 8 -0.33 22.18 -21.77
C LEU A 8 0.34 20.92 -21.22
N ALA A 9 0.58 20.88 -19.91
CA ALA A 9 1.12 19.69 -19.26
C ALA A 9 0.17 18.48 -19.37
N LEU A 10 -1.13 18.69 -19.18
CA LEU A 10 -2.13 17.63 -19.34
C LEU A 10 -2.18 17.12 -20.79
N VAL A 11 -2.13 18.03 -21.78
CA VAL A 11 -2.09 17.67 -23.20
C VAL A 11 -0.84 16.85 -23.53
N SER A 12 0.34 17.26 -23.03
CA SER A 12 1.58 16.46 -23.18
C SER A 12 1.42 15.05 -22.62
N GLY A 13 0.77 14.93 -21.47
CA GLY A 13 0.48 13.62 -20.87
C GLY A 13 -0.44 12.75 -21.72
N LEU A 14 -1.46 13.33 -22.35
CA LEU A 14 -2.34 12.62 -23.31
C LEU A 14 -1.56 12.12 -24.54
N GLN A 15 -0.54 12.86 -24.96
CA GLN A 15 0.37 12.47 -26.03
C GLN A 15 1.47 11.50 -25.58
N LYS A 16 1.43 11.07 -24.30
CA LYS A 16 2.45 10.23 -23.66
C LYS A 16 3.85 10.88 -23.60
N ASP A 17 3.95 12.19 -23.80
CA ASP A 17 5.18 12.95 -23.54
C ASP A 17 5.27 13.31 -22.04
N TYR A 18 5.61 12.33 -21.23
CA TYR A 18 5.68 12.50 -19.78
C TYR A 18 6.84 13.40 -19.35
N SER A 19 7.95 13.39 -20.09
CA SER A 19 9.10 14.28 -19.83
C SER A 19 8.75 15.74 -20.09
N GLY A 20 8.07 16.02 -21.20
CA GLY A 20 7.53 17.34 -21.51
C GLY A 20 6.50 17.79 -20.48
N LYS A 21 5.60 16.90 -20.07
CA LYS A 21 4.63 17.15 -18.99
C LYS A 21 5.35 17.57 -17.70
N ILE A 22 6.33 16.83 -17.24
CA ILE A 22 7.10 17.13 -16.01
C ILE A 22 7.80 18.49 -16.13
N THR A 23 8.39 18.79 -17.28
CA THR A 23 9.03 20.09 -17.54
C THR A 23 8.05 21.25 -17.39
N LEU A 24 6.85 21.12 -17.96
CA LEU A 24 5.80 22.14 -17.86
C LEU A 24 5.29 22.31 -16.41
N LEU A 25 5.12 21.19 -15.69
CA LEU A 25 4.69 21.21 -14.26
C LEU A 25 5.76 21.87 -13.38
N ASN A 26 7.04 21.60 -13.61
CA ASN A 26 8.14 22.26 -12.89
C ASN A 26 8.19 23.77 -13.19
N ARG A 27 7.95 24.18 -14.43
CA ARG A 27 7.86 25.60 -14.79
C ARG A 27 6.67 26.29 -14.13
N LEU A 28 5.53 25.59 -14.02
CA LEU A 28 4.36 26.10 -13.28
C LEU A 28 4.72 26.35 -11.82
N ALA A 29 5.32 25.34 -11.15
CA ALA A 29 5.70 25.44 -9.75
C ALA A 29 6.73 26.56 -9.50
N GLY A 30 7.71 26.73 -10.38
CA GLY A 30 8.76 27.76 -10.27
C GLY A 30 8.24 29.17 -10.57
N LYS A 31 7.38 29.32 -11.56
CA LYS A 31 6.90 30.64 -11.99
C LYS A 31 5.67 31.11 -11.21
N TYR A 32 4.86 30.17 -10.74
CA TYR A 32 3.60 30.45 -10.05
C TYR A 32 3.47 29.60 -8.77
N PRO A 33 4.33 29.83 -7.76
CA PRO A 33 4.37 29.00 -6.54
C PRO A 33 3.07 29.07 -5.71
N ALA A 34 2.30 30.15 -5.85
CA ALA A 34 1.01 30.33 -5.19
C ALA A 34 -0.20 29.94 -6.07
N SER A 35 0.05 29.24 -7.18
CA SER A 35 -1.03 28.79 -8.08
C SER A 35 -1.96 27.80 -7.41
N PRO A 36 -3.27 27.89 -7.63
CA PRO A 36 -4.23 26.87 -7.19
C PRO A 36 -3.97 25.50 -7.84
N TYR A 37 -3.20 25.45 -8.93
CA TYR A 37 -2.80 24.20 -9.59
C TYR A 37 -1.53 23.56 -9.03
N ALA A 38 -0.85 24.21 -8.05
CA ALA A 38 0.43 23.71 -7.52
C ALA A 38 0.30 22.31 -6.89
N ILE A 39 -0.79 22.05 -6.15
CA ILE A 39 -1.06 20.74 -5.51
C ILE A 39 -1.26 19.67 -6.58
N SER A 40 -2.16 19.93 -7.54
CA SER A 40 -2.43 19.00 -8.65
C SER A 40 -1.18 18.79 -9.51
N ALA A 41 -0.36 19.81 -9.71
CA ALA A 41 0.88 19.73 -10.47
C ALA A 41 1.89 18.77 -9.83
N LEU A 42 2.06 18.81 -8.51
CA LEU A 42 2.93 17.87 -7.79
C LEU A 42 2.41 16.43 -7.89
N TYR A 43 1.12 16.22 -7.76
CA TYR A 43 0.51 14.92 -7.91
C TYR A 43 0.68 14.37 -9.34
N GLU A 44 0.40 15.18 -10.34
CA GLU A 44 0.56 14.83 -11.76
C GLU A 44 2.03 14.56 -12.12
N LYS A 45 2.97 15.26 -11.51
CA LYS A 45 4.40 14.98 -11.63
C LYS A 45 4.74 13.58 -11.11
N GLY A 46 4.28 13.24 -9.92
CA GLY A 46 4.46 11.90 -9.35
C GLY A 46 3.86 10.81 -10.24
N ARG A 47 2.62 11.02 -10.70
CA ARG A 47 1.93 10.10 -11.63
C ARG A 47 2.70 9.93 -12.95
N SER A 48 3.30 10.99 -13.47
CA SER A 48 4.10 10.93 -14.70
C SER A 48 5.35 10.07 -14.51
N TYR A 49 6.02 10.18 -13.37
CA TYR A 49 7.14 9.30 -13.06
C TYR A 49 6.73 7.84 -12.91
N VAL A 50 5.55 7.54 -12.34
CA VAL A 50 5.01 6.17 -12.30
C VAL A 50 4.85 5.61 -13.72
N LEU A 51 4.29 6.41 -14.64
CA LEU A 51 4.08 6.00 -16.03
C LEU A 51 5.40 5.85 -16.82
N MET A 52 6.48 6.46 -16.34
CA MET A 52 7.84 6.29 -16.86
C MET A 52 8.60 5.15 -16.17
N ASP A 53 7.95 4.39 -15.30
CA ASP A 53 8.57 3.33 -14.49
C ASP A 53 9.73 3.85 -13.59
N ASN A 54 9.66 5.14 -13.23
CA ASN A 54 10.62 5.78 -12.33
C ASN A 54 10.02 5.94 -10.93
N ASN A 55 9.92 4.82 -10.21
CA ASN A 55 9.27 4.76 -8.91
C ASN A 55 9.99 5.60 -7.85
N GLN A 56 11.30 5.73 -7.93
CA GLN A 56 12.08 6.55 -6.99
C GLN A 56 11.69 8.03 -7.08
N GLN A 57 11.62 8.59 -8.28
CA GLN A 57 11.22 9.98 -8.50
C GLN A 57 9.73 10.19 -8.23
N ALA A 58 8.90 9.19 -8.51
CA ALA A 58 7.47 9.21 -8.17
C ALA A 58 7.27 9.35 -6.66
N ILE A 59 7.91 8.50 -5.86
CA ILE A 59 7.85 8.53 -4.39
C ILE A 59 8.38 9.87 -3.86
N ALA A 60 9.48 10.38 -4.40
CA ALA A 60 10.03 11.69 -4.00
C ALA A 60 9.04 12.83 -4.26
N SER A 61 8.37 12.83 -5.42
CA SER A 61 7.36 13.83 -5.78
C SER A 61 6.12 13.75 -4.86
N PHE A 62 5.65 12.56 -4.55
CA PHE A 62 4.53 12.38 -3.62
C PHE A 62 4.89 12.76 -2.19
N LYS A 63 6.10 12.47 -1.72
CA LYS A 63 6.61 12.92 -0.41
C LYS A 63 6.71 14.44 -0.33
N GLU A 64 7.15 15.10 -1.41
CA GLU A 64 7.15 16.56 -1.50
C GLU A 64 5.73 17.14 -1.35
N LEU A 65 4.75 16.53 -2.02
CA LEU A 65 3.35 16.92 -1.91
C LEU A 65 2.84 16.80 -0.46
N LEU A 66 3.12 15.67 0.21
CA LEU A 66 2.73 15.45 1.61
C LEU A 66 3.37 16.47 2.56
N ALA A 67 4.63 16.84 2.33
CA ALA A 67 5.34 17.79 3.15
C ALA A 67 4.80 19.22 3.00
N LYS A 68 4.47 19.63 1.77
CA LYS A 68 4.00 20.98 1.47
C LYS A 68 2.51 21.19 1.73
N TYR A 69 1.69 20.18 1.50
CA TYR A 69 0.22 20.27 1.55
C TYR A 69 -0.42 19.11 2.32
N PRO A 70 -0.05 18.90 3.61
CA PRO A 70 -0.43 17.69 4.36
C PRO A 70 -1.95 17.49 4.50
N GLU A 71 -2.74 18.56 4.47
CA GLU A 71 -4.20 18.52 4.69
C GLU A 71 -5.01 18.39 3.38
N SER A 72 -4.34 18.38 2.24
CA SER A 72 -5.03 18.27 0.95
C SER A 72 -5.59 16.86 0.72
N PRO A 73 -6.83 16.74 0.19
CA PRO A 73 -7.35 15.43 -0.25
C PRO A 73 -6.47 14.75 -1.31
N VAL A 74 -5.77 15.52 -2.13
CA VAL A 74 -4.82 15.00 -3.12
C VAL A 74 -3.61 14.36 -2.42
N SER A 75 -3.18 14.90 -1.28
CA SER A 75 -2.09 14.34 -0.47
C SER A 75 -2.45 12.98 0.13
N ARG A 76 -3.72 12.75 0.51
CA ARG A 76 -4.18 11.40 0.91
C ARG A 76 -3.96 10.37 -0.19
N LYS A 77 -4.34 10.71 -1.42
CA LYS A 77 -4.12 9.85 -2.59
C LYS A 77 -2.63 9.58 -2.80
N ALA A 78 -1.80 10.62 -2.72
CA ALA A 78 -0.35 10.49 -2.84
C ALA A 78 0.25 9.58 -1.76
N ALA A 79 -0.22 9.66 -0.52
CA ALA A 79 0.22 8.81 0.57
C ALA A 79 -0.08 7.33 0.29
N ALA A 80 -1.29 7.03 -0.21
CA ALA A 80 -1.66 5.67 -0.61
C ALA A 80 -0.84 5.16 -1.81
N GLU A 81 -0.56 6.02 -2.79
CA GLU A 81 0.30 5.70 -3.94
C GLU A 81 1.74 5.35 -3.52
N ILE A 82 2.29 6.03 -2.53
CA ILE A 82 3.62 5.69 -1.97
C ILE A 82 3.60 4.26 -1.43
N GLY A 83 2.59 3.90 -0.63
CA GLY A 83 2.43 2.54 -0.12
C GLY A 83 2.34 1.49 -1.24
N LEU A 84 1.54 1.78 -2.26
CA LEU A 84 1.36 0.90 -3.42
C LEU A 84 2.67 0.71 -4.20
N LEU A 85 3.44 1.77 -4.42
CA LEU A 85 4.72 1.68 -5.13
C LEU A 85 5.74 0.83 -4.39
N TYR A 86 5.84 0.98 -3.06
CA TYR A 86 6.67 0.09 -2.25
C TYR A 86 6.18 -1.36 -2.30
N TYR A 87 4.86 -1.59 -2.24
CA TYR A 87 4.28 -2.92 -2.33
C TYR A 87 4.57 -3.60 -3.68
N GLN A 88 4.40 -2.88 -4.78
CA GLN A 88 4.70 -3.38 -6.13
C GLN A 88 6.18 -3.71 -6.33
N ASN A 89 7.06 -3.00 -5.63
CA ASN A 89 8.50 -3.27 -5.63
C ASN A 89 8.92 -4.35 -4.62
N GLU A 90 7.95 -5.00 -3.96
CA GLU A 90 8.18 -6.01 -2.92
C GLU A 90 8.98 -5.47 -1.70
N ASP A 91 9.05 -4.16 -1.53
CA ASP A 91 9.60 -3.51 -0.34
C ASP A 91 8.53 -3.45 0.75
N TYR A 92 8.26 -4.61 1.33
CA TYR A 92 7.13 -4.79 2.26
C TYR A 92 7.27 -3.98 3.53
N ASP A 93 8.47 -3.82 4.08
CA ASP A 93 8.68 -3.03 5.29
C ASP A 93 8.34 -1.55 5.07
N GLN A 94 8.76 -0.98 3.96
CA GLN A 94 8.41 0.39 3.58
C GLN A 94 6.93 0.53 3.23
N ALA A 95 6.36 -0.46 2.54
CA ALA A 95 4.93 -0.49 2.24
C ALA A 95 4.08 -0.50 3.52
N ILE A 96 4.43 -1.35 4.49
CA ILE A 96 3.78 -1.41 5.80
C ILE A 96 3.84 -0.05 6.51
N ASN A 97 5.03 0.57 6.56
CA ASN A 97 5.20 1.87 7.18
C ASN A 97 4.35 2.96 6.51
N ALA A 98 4.37 3.02 5.18
CA ALA A 98 3.59 3.99 4.42
C ALA A 98 2.08 3.79 4.61
N TYR A 99 1.58 2.57 4.52
CA TYR A 99 0.17 2.27 4.71
C TYR A 99 -0.30 2.51 6.16
N LYS A 100 0.51 2.18 7.18
CA LYS A 100 0.21 2.53 8.57
C LYS A 100 0.02 4.03 8.76
N GLN A 101 0.88 4.85 8.15
CA GLN A 101 0.73 6.30 8.19
C GLN A 101 -0.58 6.78 7.54
N VAL A 102 -0.99 6.18 6.41
CA VAL A 102 -2.28 6.48 5.78
C VAL A 102 -3.44 6.21 6.72
N VAL A 103 -3.46 5.03 7.36
CA VAL A 103 -4.54 4.61 8.27
C VAL A 103 -4.59 5.49 9.51
N GLN A 104 -3.44 5.84 10.07
CA GLN A 104 -3.34 6.67 11.28
C GLN A 104 -3.70 8.14 11.00
N LYS A 105 -3.25 8.69 9.88
CA LYS A 105 -3.43 10.10 9.55
C LYS A 105 -4.81 10.40 8.96
N TYR A 106 -5.38 9.46 8.20
CA TYR A 106 -6.63 9.65 7.46
C TYR A 106 -7.68 8.58 7.82
N PRO A 107 -7.99 8.38 9.11
CA PRO A 107 -8.91 7.32 9.55
C PRO A 107 -10.29 7.49 8.90
N GLY A 108 -10.89 6.38 8.49
CA GLY A 108 -12.21 6.36 7.86
C GLY A 108 -12.24 6.79 6.39
N SER A 109 -11.12 7.21 5.80
CA SER A 109 -11.04 7.54 4.37
C SER A 109 -11.05 6.29 3.48
N ASP A 110 -11.35 6.46 2.19
CA ASP A 110 -11.24 5.39 1.21
C ASP A 110 -9.81 4.88 1.10
N GLU A 111 -8.85 5.78 1.17
CA GLU A 111 -7.42 5.49 1.14
C GLU A 111 -7.01 4.63 2.34
N ALA A 112 -7.55 4.91 3.53
CA ALA A 112 -7.29 4.10 4.73
C ALA A 112 -7.88 2.69 4.59
N ARG A 113 -9.07 2.55 4.00
CA ARG A 113 -9.67 1.22 3.74
C ARG A 113 -8.83 0.41 2.75
N LEU A 114 -8.37 1.04 1.66
CA LEU A 114 -7.47 0.40 0.71
C LEU A 114 -6.14 0.01 1.36
N ALA A 115 -5.56 0.91 2.17
CA ALA A 115 -4.32 0.65 2.89
C ALA A 115 -4.46 -0.56 3.85
N MET A 116 -5.58 -0.67 4.58
CA MET A 116 -5.82 -1.82 5.46
C MET A 116 -5.97 -3.13 4.69
N ARG A 117 -6.64 -3.11 3.53
CA ARG A 117 -6.74 -4.29 2.66
C ARG A 117 -5.36 -4.74 2.19
N ASP A 118 -4.53 -3.82 1.74
CA ASP A 118 -3.20 -4.12 1.22
C ASP A 118 -2.25 -4.55 2.35
N LEU A 119 -2.33 -3.93 3.54
CA LEU A 119 -1.64 -4.38 4.75
C LEU A 119 -1.98 -5.82 5.10
N LYS A 120 -3.27 -6.18 5.07
CA LYS A 120 -3.72 -7.55 5.29
C LYS A 120 -3.04 -8.52 4.32
N SER A 121 -3.00 -8.20 3.02
CA SER A 121 -2.35 -9.03 2.01
C SER A 121 -0.85 -9.16 2.26
N ILE A 122 -0.15 -8.07 2.60
CA ILE A 122 1.28 -8.09 2.90
C ILE A 122 1.56 -8.96 4.11
N TYR A 123 0.81 -8.81 5.21
CA TYR A 123 1.02 -9.59 6.42
C TYR A 123 0.70 -11.09 6.23
N VAL A 124 -0.28 -11.42 5.37
CA VAL A 124 -0.52 -12.82 4.95
C VAL A 124 0.70 -13.35 4.17
N ASP A 125 1.20 -12.59 3.20
CA ASP A 125 2.35 -12.98 2.38
C ASP A 125 3.64 -13.15 3.21
N MET A 126 3.79 -12.36 4.27
CA MET A 126 4.91 -12.44 5.22
C MET A 126 4.68 -13.46 6.35
N ASN A 127 3.53 -14.13 6.40
CA ASN A 127 3.14 -15.03 7.51
C ASN A 127 3.19 -14.33 8.89
N ARG A 128 2.73 -13.07 8.95
CA ARG A 128 2.75 -12.20 10.15
C ARG A 128 1.35 -11.75 10.53
N ILE A 129 0.39 -12.70 10.55
CA ILE A 129 -1.04 -12.40 10.80
C ILE A 129 -1.28 -11.81 12.20
N ASP A 130 -0.53 -12.25 13.21
CA ASP A 130 -0.66 -11.73 14.58
C ASP A 130 -0.40 -10.23 14.64
N GLU A 131 0.54 -9.72 13.85
CA GLU A 131 0.83 -8.28 13.77
C GLU A 131 -0.29 -7.51 13.08
N PHE A 132 -0.90 -8.08 12.04
CA PHE A 132 -2.08 -7.48 11.42
C PHE A 132 -3.26 -7.45 12.40
N ALA A 133 -3.50 -8.53 13.14
CA ALA A 133 -4.55 -8.59 14.15
C ALA A 133 -4.35 -7.51 15.22
N ALA A 134 -3.12 -7.35 15.72
CA ALA A 134 -2.79 -6.31 16.68
C ALA A 134 -3.03 -4.90 16.12
N LEU A 135 -2.65 -4.66 14.88
CA LEU A 135 -2.88 -3.38 14.19
C LEU A 135 -4.39 -3.09 14.03
N ALA A 136 -5.15 -4.06 13.51
CA ALA A 136 -6.59 -3.92 13.28
C ALA A 136 -7.36 -3.65 14.58
N ASN A 137 -7.00 -4.35 15.67
CA ASN A 137 -7.63 -4.20 16.97
C ASN A 137 -7.23 -2.89 17.69
N ALA A 138 -6.07 -2.31 17.37
CA ALA A 138 -5.64 -1.02 17.91
C ALA A 138 -6.28 0.19 17.20
N MET A 139 -6.91 -0.01 16.03
CA MET A 139 -7.52 1.07 15.26
C MET A 139 -8.88 1.47 15.83
N PRO A 140 -9.15 2.76 16.04
CA PRO A 140 -10.46 3.23 16.46
C PRO A 140 -11.50 3.00 15.36
N GLY A 141 -12.45 2.13 15.65
CA GLY A 141 -13.70 1.97 14.91
C GLY A 141 -13.64 1.15 13.63
N HIS A 142 -14.25 0.00 13.65
CA HIS A 142 -14.91 -0.70 12.55
C HIS A 142 -14.21 -1.82 11.77
N ILE A 143 -12.92 -2.05 11.90
CA ILE A 143 -12.36 -3.28 11.35
C ILE A 143 -12.22 -4.27 12.52
N ARG A 144 -13.28 -5.05 12.77
CA ARG A 144 -13.17 -6.18 13.68
C ARG A 144 -12.43 -7.28 12.94
N PHE A 145 -11.24 -7.54 13.41
CA PHE A 145 -10.51 -8.74 13.06
C PHE A 145 -10.87 -9.80 14.11
N ASP A 146 -11.90 -10.59 13.81
CA ASP A 146 -12.38 -11.60 14.75
C ASP A 146 -11.55 -12.88 14.71
N ALA A 147 -11.78 -13.77 15.69
CA ALA A 147 -11.04 -15.02 15.83
C ALA A 147 -11.23 -15.94 14.61
N SER A 148 -12.40 -15.91 13.96
CA SER A 148 -12.68 -16.72 12.77
C SER A 148 -11.91 -16.23 11.55
N GLU A 149 -11.79 -14.92 11.40
CA GLU A 149 -10.98 -14.33 10.32
C GLU A 149 -9.49 -14.59 10.57
N GLN A 150 -9.02 -14.50 11.81
CA GLN A 150 -7.65 -14.82 12.19
C GLN A 150 -7.32 -16.29 11.95
N ASP A 151 -8.22 -17.22 12.31
CA ASP A 151 -8.12 -18.65 12.02
C ASP A 151 -7.91 -18.88 10.50
N SER A 152 -8.83 -18.36 9.68
CA SER A 152 -8.80 -18.53 8.23
C SER A 152 -7.52 -17.96 7.60
N LEU A 153 -7.09 -16.77 8.01
CA LEU A 153 -5.89 -16.12 7.43
C LEU A 153 -4.58 -16.77 7.88
N THR A 154 -4.52 -17.23 9.15
CA THR A 154 -3.35 -17.93 9.66
C THR A 154 -3.14 -19.24 8.92
N TYR A 155 -4.23 -20.00 8.66
CA TYR A 155 -4.17 -21.20 7.85
C TYR A 155 -3.78 -20.88 6.39
N ALA A 156 -4.42 -19.88 5.76
CA ALA A 156 -4.15 -19.50 4.38
C ALA A 156 -2.68 -19.09 4.16
N ALA A 157 -2.07 -18.40 5.13
CA ALA A 157 -0.65 -18.05 5.08
C ALA A 157 0.25 -19.30 5.08
N ALA A 158 -0.04 -20.28 5.93
CA ALA A 158 0.70 -21.54 6.00
C ALA A 158 0.53 -22.39 4.74
N GLU A 159 -0.69 -22.48 4.22
CA GLU A 159 -0.99 -23.18 2.95
C GLU A 159 -0.24 -22.55 1.76
N LYS A 160 -0.18 -21.22 1.70
CA LYS A 160 0.55 -20.50 0.65
C LYS A 160 2.06 -20.77 0.69
N ILE A 161 2.65 -20.92 1.89
CA ILE A 161 4.05 -21.32 2.06
C ILE A 161 4.26 -22.75 1.53
N TYR A 162 3.34 -23.68 1.87
CA TYR A 162 3.36 -25.05 1.35
C TYR A 162 3.29 -25.10 -0.18
N ALA A 163 2.36 -24.34 -0.77
CA ALA A 163 2.18 -24.27 -2.22
C ALA A 163 3.41 -23.73 -2.97
N ARG A 164 4.23 -22.93 -2.29
CA ARG A 164 5.52 -22.42 -2.82
C ARG A 164 6.68 -23.42 -2.66
N GLY A 165 6.42 -24.63 -2.14
CA GLY A 165 7.44 -25.67 -1.93
C GLY A 165 8.40 -25.39 -0.78
N ARG A 166 8.11 -24.45 0.11
CA ARG A 166 8.92 -24.10 1.29
C ARG A 166 8.57 -25.02 2.45
N THR A 167 8.94 -26.30 2.34
CA THR A 167 8.45 -27.41 3.16
C THR A 167 8.68 -27.22 4.65
N GLU A 168 9.91 -26.88 5.08
CA GLU A 168 10.23 -26.72 6.52
C GLU A 168 9.51 -25.52 7.15
N GLU A 169 9.37 -24.43 6.40
CA GLU A 169 8.65 -23.27 6.86
C GLU A 169 7.14 -23.52 6.90
N ALA A 170 6.60 -24.23 5.91
CA ALA A 170 5.20 -24.66 5.91
C ALA A 170 4.89 -25.55 7.11
N LYS A 171 5.77 -26.51 7.41
CA LYS A 171 5.66 -27.37 8.59
C LYS A 171 5.62 -26.58 9.89
N SER A 172 6.53 -25.62 10.06
CA SER A 172 6.56 -24.72 11.22
C SER A 172 5.28 -23.91 11.34
N SER A 173 4.80 -23.34 10.22
CA SER A 173 3.60 -22.50 10.18
C SER A 173 2.31 -23.29 10.44
N LEU A 174 2.19 -24.51 9.90
CA LEU A 174 1.04 -25.39 10.15
C LEU A 174 1.00 -25.87 11.61
N ASN A 175 2.14 -26.19 12.21
CA ASN A 175 2.22 -26.54 13.63
C ASN A 175 1.82 -25.34 14.51
N LYS A 176 2.30 -24.14 14.19
CA LYS A 176 1.91 -22.91 14.90
C LYS A 176 0.40 -22.66 14.76
N TYR A 177 -0.16 -22.87 13.58
CA TYR A 177 -1.61 -22.79 13.36
C TYR A 177 -2.39 -23.73 14.29
N LEU A 178 -2.01 -25.00 14.35
CA LEU A 178 -2.67 -25.99 15.21
C LEU A 178 -2.51 -25.72 16.70
N GLN A 179 -1.40 -25.10 17.12
CA GLN A 179 -1.21 -24.65 18.50
C GLN A 179 -2.13 -23.47 18.86
N THR A 180 -2.34 -22.55 17.91
CA THR A 180 -3.19 -21.37 18.12
C THR A 180 -4.67 -21.69 17.98
N PHE A 181 -5.02 -22.55 17.01
CA PHE A 181 -6.38 -22.94 16.67
C PHE A 181 -6.55 -24.48 16.64
N PRO A 182 -6.46 -25.18 17.79
CA PRO A 182 -6.53 -26.64 17.81
C PRO A 182 -7.87 -27.19 17.29
N GLU A 183 -8.95 -26.43 17.51
CA GLU A 183 -10.32 -26.70 17.03
C GLU A 183 -10.70 -25.77 15.86
N GLY A 184 -9.72 -25.19 15.18
CA GLY A 184 -9.94 -24.26 14.07
C GLY A 184 -10.61 -24.93 12.87
N ALA A 185 -11.24 -24.10 12.04
CA ALA A 185 -12.00 -24.56 10.86
C ALA A 185 -11.13 -25.38 9.88
N PHE A 186 -9.82 -25.20 9.90
CA PHE A 186 -8.87 -25.85 9.00
C PHE A 186 -7.91 -26.83 9.70
N SER A 187 -8.20 -27.22 10.94
CA SER A 187 -7.32 -28.11 11.71
C SER A 187 -7.09 -29.47 11.01
N LEU A 188 -8.12 -30.05 10.42
CA LEU A 188 -8.00 -31.28 9.63
C LEU A 188 -7.12 -31.10 8.38
N ASN A 189 -7.28 -29.99 7.70
CA ASN A 189 -6.46 -29.65 6.52
C ASN A 189 -4.99 -29.46 6.92
N ALA A 190 -4.73 -28.80 8.03
CA ALA A 190 -3.37 -28.60 8.54
C ALA A 190 -2.70 -29.93 8.90
N HIS A 191 -3.40 -30.85 9.56
CA HIS A 191 -2.92 -32.19 9.82
C HIS A 191 -2.65 -32.97 8.55
N TYR A 192 -3.55 -32.88 7.54
CA TYR A 192 -3.36 -33.52 6.25
C TYR A 192 -2.06 -33.07 5.58
N TYR A 193 -1.82 -31.74 5.49
CA TYR A 193 -0.59 -31.23 4.90
C TYR A 193 0.66 -31.62 5.68
N LEU A 194 0.59 -31.66 7.02
CA LEU A 194 1.71 -32.14 7.84
C LEU A 194 2.06 -33.60 7.59
N CYS A 195 1.08 -34.43 7.20
CA CYS A 195 1.31 -35.81 6.81
C CYS A 195 1.93 -35.95 5.41
N GLN A 196 1.83 -34.93 4.56
CA GLN A 196 2.43 -34.92 3.21
C GLN A 196 3.87 -34.37 3.20
N ILE A 197 4.30 -33.72 4.27
CA ILE A 197 5.63 -33.18 4.48
C ILE A 197 6.53 -34.24 5.14
#